data_0e8dc27bdeffffd5d1a5536b7735ed6a
#
_entry.id   0e8dc27bdeffffd5d1a5536b7735ed6a
#
_cell.length_a   1.000
_cell.length_b   1.000
_cell.length_c   1.000
_cell.angle_alpha   90.00
_cell.angle_beta   90.00
_cell.angle_gamma   90.00
#
_symmetry.space_group_name_H-M   'P 1'
#
loop_
_entity.id
_entity.type
_entity.pdbx_description
1 polymer ?
#
loop_
_entity_poly.entity_id
_entity_poly.type
_entity_poly.pdbx_seq_one_letter_code
_entity_poly.pdbx_strand_id
1 'polypeptide(L)'
;MKWWAHPASDDARLTALSAPDRLDWVPVQLPASWASVEGLDRADGVLLRATFDSPPVGPGQRLWVEAGGIRDQADLWLDGAYLGDQDGYFRSHSYDISELNALGGPHDLVLETHGGANAGVWRPITLQTTGPARINSARVLTRDATEENAHVLLTAAIDADRALTCTVRTSVDGTVRDERRQALAKGTNNVTWNLDIPSPRLWWPHFLGEAAMTDVRIDIVVDGETSHSHGVRTGLRQATFQNWTCTVNGERLFLDGAHVTEPGLDAATATRDEIVAPLVRARSRGLDLVRVCGHVAHPDFYAAADEMGMLLLQDLPVRGSGRRGRKVAARWTAGVVDSIGHHPSVLAWHHRALDQFTARGLAKADPSRDALGHLSTLLPAGTRGRIGAWLGTLDAITRTSPETSIRAVPNLARFVTHEELELVPPMRPDTEEQRDRLVAYLRSIGFNPTTGYCFEEA
;
A
#
# COMPACT_ATOMS: atom_id res chain seq x y z
N MET A 1 0.29 -17.57 -20.24
CA MET A 1 -0.72 -17.14 -21.25
C MET A 1 -0.04 -16.25 -22.27
N LYS A 2 -0.43 -16.32 -23.54
CA LYS A 2 -0.05 -15.34 -24.57
C LYS A 2 -1.16 -14.28 -24.60
N TRP A 3 -0.77 -13.04 -24.82
CA TRP A 3 -1.69 -11.92 -24.76
C TRP A 3 -1.74 -11.18 -26.08
N TRP A 4 -2.90 -10.68 -26.40
CA TRP A 4 -3.20 -9.82 -27.55
C TRP A 4 -3.98 -8.60 -27.06
N ALA A 5 -3.80 -7.48 -27.73
CA ALA A 5 -4.43 -6.20 -27.39
C ALA A 5 -5.14 -5.60 -28.59
N HIS A 6 -6.16 -4.81 -28.33
CA HIS A 6 -6.90 -4.02 -29.32
C HIS A 6 -7.41 -2.72 -28.65
N PRO A 7 -7.44 -1.56 -29.32
CA PRO A 7 -8.07 -0.38 -28.77
C PRO A 7 -9.53 -0.63 -28.39
N ALA A 8 -9.95 -0.18 -27.20
CA ALA A 8 -11.32 -0.41 -26.73
C ALA A 8 -12.32 0.54 -27.41
N SER A 9 -13.48 -0.01 -27.72
CA SER A 9 -14.70 0.70 -28.08
C SER A 9 -15.89 -0.20 -27.76
N ASP A 10 -17.11 0.33 -27.71
CA ASP A 10 -18.30 -0.49 -27.44
C ASP A 10 -18.48 -1.62 -28.46
N ASP A 11 -18.28 -1.33 -29.76
CA ASP A 11 -18.37 -2.31 -30.83
C ASP A 11 -17.25 -3.37 -30.74
N ALA A 12 -16.02 -2.92 -30.45
CA ALA A 12 -14.89 -3.83 -30.28
C ALA A 12 -15.10 -4.74 -29.08
N ARG A 13 -15.60 -4.23 -27.94
CA ARG A 13 -15.93 -5.04 -26.75
C ARG A 13 -16.99 -6.09 -27.07
N LEU A 14 -18.10 -5.70 -27.70
CA LEU A 14 -19.15 -6.64 -28.10
C LEU A 14 -18.61 -7.72 -29.05
N THR A 15 -17.74 -7.34 -29.97
CA THR A 15 -17.09 -8.28 -30.90
C THR A 15 -16.09 -9.20 -30.15
N ALA A 16 -15.30 -8.65 -29.24
CA ALA A 16 -14.35 -9.44 -28.43
C ALA A 16 -15.05 -10.53 -27.59
N LEU A 17 -16.26 -10.24 -27.09
CA LEU A 17 -17.03 -11.17 -26.28
C LEU A 17 -17.86 -12.18 -27.09
N SER A 18 -18.22 -11.90 -28.34
CA SER A 18 -19.10 -12.75 -29.14
C SER A 18 -18.41 -13.45 -30.32
N ALA A 19 -17.40 -12.81 -30.90
CA ALA A 19 -16.67 -13.29 -32.08
C ALA A 19 -15.24 -12.73 -32.07
N PRO A 20 -14.41 -13.12 -31.07
CA PRO A 20 -13.11 -12.49 -30.82
C PRO A 20 -12.16 -12.56 -32.02
N ASP A 21 -12.26 -13.60 -32.85
CA ASP A 21 -11.40 -13.77 -34.04
C ASP A 21 -11.70 -12.80 -35.18
N ARG A 22 -12.72 -11.93 -35.05
CA ARG A 22 -13.03 -10.87 -36.02
C ARG A 22 -12.29 -9.57 -35.78
N LEU A 23 -11.58 -9.45 -34.64
CA LEU A 23 -10.77 -8.28 -34.33
C LEU A 23 -9.33 -8.47 -34.77
N ASP A 24 -8.71 -7.40 -35.23
CA ASP A 24 -7.29 -7.34 -35.56
C ASP A 24 -6.45 -7.17 -34.29
N TRP A 25 -6.20 -8.27 -33.61
CA TRP A 25 -5.44 -8.32 -32.37
C TRP A 25 -3.94 -8.14 -32.60
N VAL A 26 -3.32 -7.26 -31.82
CA VAL A 26 -1.88 -7.04 -31.80
C VAL A 26 -1.26 -7.86 -30.64
N PRO A 27 -0.21 -8.66 -30.87
CA PRO A 27 0.44 -9.39 -29.79
C PRO A 27 1.09 -8.44 -28.80
N VAL A 28 0.91 -8.68 -27.51
CA VAL A 28 1.49 -7.88 -26.42
C VAL A 28 2.10 -8.77 -25.35
N GLN A 29 3.19 -8.31 -24.78
CA GLN A 29 3.81 -8.96 -23.62
C GLN A 29 3.39 -8.22 -22.35
N LEU A 30 2.84 -8.93 -21.36
CA LEU A 30 2.53 -8.38 -20.07
C LEU A 30 3.60 -8.77 -19.03
N PRO A 31 3.90 -7.89 -18.06
CA PRO A 31 3.33 -6.55 -17.81
C PRO A 31 3.67 -5.52 -18.89
N ALA A 32 2.76 -4.56 -19.12
CA ALA A 32 2.97 -3.42 -20.02
C ALA A 32 2.09 -2.23 -19.62
N SER A 33 2.56 -1.01 -19.87
CA SER A 33 1.74 0.18 -19.95
C SER A 33 1.40 0.49 -21.41
N TRP A 34 0.26 1.09 -21.67
CA TRP A 34 -0.18 1.34 -23.05
C TRP A 34 0.64 2.41 -23.75
N ALA A 35 1.29 3.31 -22.99
CA ALA A 35 2.25 4.28 -23.53
C ALA A 35 3.44 3.64 -24.22
N SER A 36 3.81 2.40 -23.83
CA SER A 36 4.95 1.67 -24.40
C SER A 36 4.58 0.73 -25.55
N VAL A 37 3.30 0.62 -25.90
CA VAL A 37 2.80 -0.29 -26.93
C VAL A 37 2.36 0.50 -28.16
N GLU A 38 3.00 0.28 -29.30
CA GLU A 38 2.70 0.95 -30.55
C GLU A 38 1.22 0.77 -30.95
N GLY A 39 0.54 1.86 -31.23
CA GLY A 39 -0.87 1.87 -31.60
C GLY A 39 -1.86 1.89 -30.43
N LEU A 40 -1.38 1.76 -29.19
CA LEU A 40 -2.21 1.84 -27.98
C LEU A 40 -1.92 3.08 -27.13
N ASP A 41 -0.88 3.83 -27.45
CA ASP A 41 -0.40 5.02 -26.73
C ASP A 41 -1.41 6.17 -26.67
N ARG A 42 -2.42 6.16 -27.54
CA ARG A 42 -3.50 7.16 -27.62
C ARG A 42 -4.88 6.60 -27.33
N ALA A 43 -4.98 5.34 -26.95
CA ALA A 43 -6.25 4.72 -26.64
C ALA A 43 -6.79 5.18 -25.28
N ASP A 44 -8.08 5.50 -25.21
CA ASP A 44 -8.76 5.79 -23.93
C ASP A 44 -9.03 4.53 -23.09
N GLY A 45 -8.97 3.36 -23.73
CA GLY A 45 -9.08 2.05 -23.13
C GLY A 45 -8.50 0.98 -24.05
N VAL A 46 -8.14 -0.16 -23.50
CA VAL A 46 -7.55 -1.28 -24.22
C VAL A 46 -8.25 -2.58 -23.86
N LEU A 47 -8.68 -3.31 -24.88
CA LEU A 47 -9.09 -4.70 -24.75
C LEU A 47 -7.86 -5.60 -24.79
N LEU A 48 -7.78 -6.52 -23.85
CA LEU A 48 -6.81 -7.62 -23.79
C LEU A 48 -7.53 -8.93 -23.99
N ARG A 49 -6.89 -9.85 -24.70
CA ARG A 49 -7.35 -11.22 -24.86
C ARG A 49 -6.23 -12.19 -24.53
N ALA A 50 -6.54 -13.24 -23.79
CA ALA A 50 -5.67 -14.41 -23.66
C ALA A 50 -6.49 -15.68 -23.85
N THR A 51 -5.91 -16.67 -24.54
CA THR A 51 -6.48 -18.00 -24.63
C THR A 51 -5.68 -18.99 -23.80
N PHE A 52 -6.36 -19.92 -23.16
CA PHE A 52 -5.73 -21.01 -22.42
C PHE A 52 -6.61 -22.25 -22.42
N ASP A 53 -5.99 -23.44 -22.43
CA ASP A 53 -6.73 -24.70 -22.28
C ASP A 53 -7.13 -24.87 -20.80
N SER A 54 -8.28 -25.52 -20.56
CA SER A 54 -8.73 -25.87 -19.21
C SER A 54 -7.64 -26.62 -18.45
N PRO A 55 -7.01 -26.02 -17.41
CA PRO A 55 -6.05 -26.77 -16.60
C PRO A 55 -6.80 -27.86 -15.81
N PRO A 56 -6.19 -29.03 -15.63
CA PRO A 56 -6.78 -30.08 -14.82
C PRO A 56 -6.87 -29.61 -13.36
N VAL A 57 -8.07 -29.71 -12.79
CA VAL A 57 -8.37 -29.36 -11.40
C VAL A 57 -8.86 -30.64 -10.71
N GLY A 58 -8.24 -31.00 -9.58
CA GLY A 58 -8.62 -32.18 -8.81
C GLY A 58 -9.97 -32.01 -8.09
N PRO A 59 -10.55 -33.13 -7.63
CA PRO A 59 -11.80 -33.07 -6.86
C PRO A 59 -11.69 -32.15 -5.64
N GLY A 60 -12.63 -31.19 -5.51
CA GLY A 60 -12.64 -30.24 -4.43
C GLY A 60 -11.61 -29.09 -4.53
N GLN A 61 -10.88 -29.03 -5.64
CA GLN A 61 -10.03 -27.88 -5.94
C GLN A 61 -10.80 -26.81 -6.71
N ARG A 62 -10.32 -25.58 -6.61
CA ARG A 62 -10.88 -24.40 -7.29
C ARG A 62 -9.81 -23.75 -8.16
N LEU A 63 -10.24 -23.16 -9.26
CA LEU A 63 -9.37 -22.43 -10.19
C LEU A 63 -9.72 -20.94 -10.16
N TRP A 64 -8.68 -20.12 -10.13
CA TRP A 64 -8.80 -18.68 -10.04
C TRP A 64 -8.03 -17.98 -11.15
N VAL A 65 -8.59 -16.88 -11.66
CA VAL A 65 -7.84 -15.86 -12.37
C VAL A 65 -7.39 -14.86 -11.33
N GLU A 66 -6.09 -14.62 -11.24
CA GLU A 66 -5.50 -13.62 -10.35
C GLU A 66 -4.90 -12.48 -11.16
N ALA A 67 -5.51 -11.30 -11.09
CA ALA A 67 -5.00 -10.07 -11.66
C ALA A 67 -4.14 -9.35 -10.61
N GLY A 68 -2.82 -9.45 -10.73
CA GLY A 68 -1.86 -8.97 -9.74
C GLY A 68 -1.88 -7.45 -9.58
N GLY A 69 -2.07 -6.70 -10.67
CA GLY A 69 -2.23 -5.25 -10.63
C GLY A 69 -2.54 -4.67 -12.00
N ILE A 70 -3.65 -3.98 -12.09
CA ILE A 70 -4.07 -3.23 -13.29
C ILE A 70 -4.21 -1.77 -12.87
N ARG A 71 -3.61 -0.86 -13.63
CA ARG A 71 -3.69 0.57 -13.34
C ARG A 71 -5.06 1.09 -13.77
N ASP A 72 -5.64 1.93 -12.91
CA ASP A 72 -6.98 2.48 -12.99
C ASP A 72 -8.09 1.42 -12.78
N GLN A 73 -8.90 1.15 -13.76
CA GLN A 73 -10.03 0.22 -13.67
C GLN A 73 -9.97 -0.80 -14.79
N ALA A 74 -10.51 -1.97 -14.55
CA ALA A 74 -10.70 -2.99 -15.57
C ALA A 74 -11.96 -3.81 -15.30
N ASP A 75 -12.56 -4.26 -16.38
CA ASP A 75 -13.62 -5.26 -16.39
C ASP A 75 -13.09 -6.56 -16.97
N LEU A 76 -13.53 -7.72 -16.44
CA LEU A 76 -13.04 -9.03 -16.83
C LEU A 76 -14.18 -9.95 -17.23
N TRP A 77 -13.95 -10.71 -18.30
CA TRP A 77 -14.87 -11.77 -18.80
C TRP A 77 -14.10 -13.03 -19.11
N LEU A 78 -14.73 -14.19 -18.89
CA LEU A 78 -14.26 -15.47 -19.36
C LEU A 78 -15.35 -16.11 -20.22
N ASP A 79 -15.03 -16.44 -21.48
CA ASP A 79 -15.98 -17.01 -22.46
C ASP A 79 -17.26 -16.19 -22.61
N GLY A 80 -17.13 -14.87 -22.53
CA GLY A 80 -18.24 -13.92 -22.56
C GLY A 80 -18.99 -13.74 -21.24
N ALA A 81 -18.74 -14.58 -20.22
CA ALA A 81 -19.32 -14.42 -18.89
C ALA A 81 -18.56 -13.37 -18.09
N TYR A 82 -19.28 -12.38 -17.53
CA TYR A 82 -18.69 -11.33 -16.71
C TYR A 82 -18.21 -11.88 -15.37
N LEU A 83 -16.93 -11.71 -15.07
CA LEU A 83 -16.32 -12.15 -13.82
C LEU A 83 -16.38 -11.06 -12.74
N GLY A 84 -16.22 -9.80 -13.12
CA GLY A 84 -16.20 -8.67 -12.21
C GLY A 84 -15.34 -7.52 -12.67
N ASP A 85 -15.35 -6.45 -11.85
CA ASP A 85 -14.53 -5.26 -12.04
C ASP A 85 -13.34 -5.25 -11.07
N GLN A 86 -12.30 -4.53 -11.46
CA GLN A 86 -11.16 -4.23 -10.61
C GLN A 86 -11.07 -2.73 -10.36
N ASP A 87 -10.87 -2.36 -9.08
CA ASP A 87 -10.65 -0.99 -8.64
C ASP A 87 -9.57 -0.97 -7.55
N GLY A 88 -8.62 -0.05 -7.67
CA GLY A 88 -7.47 0.04 -6.77
C GLY A 88 -6.25 -0.70 -7.30
N TYR A 89 -5.42 0.04 -8.04
CA TYR A 89 -4.24 -0.47 -8.76
C TYR A 89 -3.21 -1.21 -7.90
N PHE A 90 -3.18 -0.94 -6.59
CA PHE A 90 -2.18 -1.42 -5.64
C PHE A 90 -2.46 -2.81 -5.05
N ARG A 91 -3.62 -3.40 -5.32
CA ARG A 91 -3.99 -4.73 -4.81
C ARG A 91 -4.29 -5.70 -5.92
N SER A 92 -4.09 -7.01 -5.63
CA SER A 92 -4.53 -8.09 -6.49
C SER A 92 -6.04 -8.30 -6.36
N HIS A 93 -6.67 -8.73 -7.47
CA HIS A 93 -8.05 -9.17 -7.52
C HIS A 93 -8.11 -10.60 -8.04
N SER A 94 -8.98 -11.40 -7.46
CA SER A 94 -9.08 -12.83 -7.78
C SER A 94 -10.51 -13.17 -8.12
N TYR A 95 -10.70 -13.94 -9.19
CA TYR A 95 -11.98 -14.34 -9.72
C TYR A 95 -12.05 -15.86 -9.78
N ASP A 96 -13.04 -16.45 -9.13
CA ASP A 96 -13.29 -17.89 -9.19
C ASP A 96 -13.87 -18.26 -10.55
N ILE A 97 -13.15 -19.10 -11.29
CA ILE A 97 -13.55 -19.58 -12.60
C ILE A 97 -13.81 -21.09 -12.61
N SER A 98 -13.92 -21.73 -11.45
CA SER A 98 -14.01 -23.18 -11.31
C SER A 98 -15.20 -23.77 -12.09
N GLU A 99 -16.38 -23.11 -12.02
CA GLU A 99 -17.58 -23.58 -12.72
C GLU A 99 -17.43 -23.47 -14.25
N LEU A 100 -16.83 -22.39 -14.75
CA LEU A 100 -16.58 -22.21 -16.17
C LEU A 100 -15.51 -23.19 -16.67
N ASN A 101 -14.43 -23.36 -15.93
CA ASN A 101 -13.37 -24.32 -16.26
C ASN A 101 -13.88 -25.77 -16.30
N ALA A 102 -14.88 -26.13 -15.50
CA ALA A 102 -15.49 -27.46 -15.48
C ALA A 102 -16.25 -27.82 -16.79
N LEU A 103 -16.58 -26.82 -17.60
CA LEU A 103 -17.18 -27.03 -18.92
C LEU A 103 -16.18 -27.60 -19.93
N GLY A 104 -14.87 -27.44 -19.64
CA GLY A 104 -13.77 -27.91 -20.48
C GLY A 104 -13.57 -27.11 -21.77
N GLY A 105 -12.49 -27.40 -22.49
CA GLY A 105 -12.14 -26.77 -23.76
C GLY A 105 -11.18 -25.58 -23.61
N PRO A 106 -10.86 -24.89 -24.71
CA PRO A 106 -10.13 -23.65 -24.66
C PRO A 106 -11.01 -22.54 -24.10
N HIS A 107 -10.43 -21.67 -23.31
CA HIS A 107 -11.08 -20.52 -22.72
C HIS A 107 -10.53 -19.21 -23.29
N ASP A 108 -11.40 -18.23 -23.47
CA ASP A 108 -11.06 -16.85 -23.84
C ASP A 108 -11.24 -15.93 -22.63
N LEU A 109 -10.14 -15.45 -22.08
CA LEU A 109 -10.11 -14.41 -21.04
C LEU A 109 -9.99 -13.04 -21.72
N VAL A 110 -11.00 -12.21 -21.55
CA VAL A 110 -11.04 -10.84 -22.07
C VAL A 110 -11.02 -9.85 -20.91
N LEU A 111 -10.21 -8.83 -21.02
CA LEU A 111 -10.17 -7.69 -20.10
C LEU A 111 -10.37 -6.39 -20.89
N GLU A 112 -11.12 -5.47 -20.35
CA GLU A 112 -11.16 -4.08 -20.81
C GLU A 112 -10.55 -3.20 -19.74
N THR A 113 -9.44 -2.54 -20.05
CA THR A 113 -8.81 -1.57 -19.16
C THR A 113 -9.26 -0.17 -19.52
N HIS A 114 -9.53 0.65 -18.52
CA HIS A 114 -9.94 2.05 -18.66
C HIS A 114 -8.82 2.95 -18.13
N GLY A 115 -8.69 4.14 -18.73
CA GLY A 115 -7.63 5.11 -18.37
C GLY A 115 -6.66 5.30 -19.53
N GLY A 116 -6.15 6.53 -19.71
CA GLY A 116 -5.31 6.92 -20.84
C GLY A 116 -3.98 6.17 -20.95
N ALA A 117 -3.03 6.76 -21.66
CA ALA A 117 -1.72 6.13 -21.97
C ALA A 117 -0.95 5.54 -20.79
N ASN A 118 -1.15 6.06 -19.58
CA ASN A 118 -0.52 5.55 -18.36
C ASN A 118 -1.26 4.35 -17.73
N ALA A 119 -2.41 3.95 -18.26
CA ALA A 119 -3.09 2.72 -17.87
C ALA A 119 -2.31 1.50 -18.36
N GLY A 120 -2.58 0.33 -17.79
CA GLY A 120 -1.91 -0.89 -18.20
C GLY A 120 -1.96 -1.97 -17.13
N VAL A 121 -1.40 -3.11 -17.48
CA VAL A 121 -1.21 -4.24 -16.56
C VAL A 121 0.22 -4.19 -16.06
N TRP A 122 0.42 -3.80 -14.82
CA TRP A 122 1.77 -3.61 -14.26
C TRP A 122 2.25 -4.78 -13.39
N ARG A 123 1.36 -5.73 -13.09
CA ARG A 123 1.71 -7.04 -12.48
C ARG A 123 1.06 -8.17 -13.27
N PRO A 124 1.65 -9.37 -13.23
CA PRO A 124 1.14 -10.51 -14.01
C PRO A 124 -0.32 -10.84 -13.70
N ILE A 125 -0.99 -11.35 -14.73
CA ILE A 125 -2.27 -12.06 -14.60
C ILE A 125 -1.97 -13.56 -14.70
N THR A 126 -2.38 -14.33 -13.70
CA THR A 126 -2.03 -15.74 -13.55
C THR A 126 -3.25 -16.60 -13.24
N LEU A 127 -3.12 -17.90 -13.49
CA LEU A 127 -4.06 -18.91 -12.99
C LEU A 127 -3.50 -19.53 -11.71
N GLN A 128 -4.35 -19.67 -10.70
CA GLN A 128 -3.99 -20.28 -9.42
C GLN A 128 -5.01 -21.37 -9.07
N THR A 129 -4.51 -22.55 -8.69
CA THR A 129 -5.33 -23.62 -8.13
C THR A 129 -5.25 -23.60 -6.62
N THR A 130 -6.39 -23.75 -5.94
CA THR A 130 -6.49 -23.85 -4.49
C THR A 130 -7.37 -25.03 -4.10
N GLY A 131 -7.35 -25.41 -2.82
CA GLY A 131 -8.39 -26.30 -2.27
C GLY A 131 -9.71 -25.55 -2.05
N PRO A 132 -10.64 -26.12 -1.26
CA PRO A 132 -12.00 -25.58 -1.06
C PRO A 132 -12.04 -24.26 -0.30
N ALA A 133 -10.96 -23.89 0.39
CA ALA A 133 -10.86 -22.62 1.11
C ALA A 133 -9.59 -21.85 0.71
N ARG A 134 -9.73 -20.56 0.45
CA ARG A 134 -8.65 -19.66 -0.01
C ARG A 134 -8.57 -18.40 0.84
N ILE A 135 -7.36 -17.93 1.13
CA ILE A 135 -7.11 -16.62 1.72
C ILE A 135 -7.14 -15.59 0.59
N ASN A 136 -8.12 -14.70 0.60
CA ASN A 136 -8.23 -13.60 -0.37
C ASN A 136 -7.37 -12.40 0.02
N SER A 137 -7.28 -12.11 1.31
CA SER A 137 -6.35 -11.12 1.87
C SER A 137 -5.97 -11.50 3.29
N ALA A 138 -4.78 -11.09 3.72
CA ALA A 138 -4.35 -11.22 5.09
C ALA A 138 -3.64 -9.95 5.56
N ARG A 139 -3.81 -9.63 6.84
CA ARG A 139 -3.09 -8.58 7.56
C ARG A 139 -2.27 -9.22 8.65
N VAL A 140 -1.02 -8.81 8.74
CA VAL A 140 -0.10 -9.17 9.82
C VAL A 140 0.41 -7.85 10.39
N LEU A 141 -0.07 -7.48 11.58
CA LEU A 141 0.19 -6.19 12.19
C LEU A 141 0.80 -6.38 13.57
N THR A 142 2.03 -5.92 13.78
CA THR A 142 2.65 -5.89 15.10
C THR A 142 2.02 -4.77 15.91
N ARG A 143 1.29 -5.12 16.98
CA ARG A 143 0.64 -4.16 17.87
C ARG A 143 1.63 -3.51 18.82
N ASP A 144 2.46 -4.32 19.41
CA ASP A 144 3.59 -3.96 20.27
C ASP A 144 4.66 -5.02 20.20
N ALA A 145 5.89 -4.65 20.52
CA ALA A 145 7.02 -5.56 20.57
C ALA A 145 8.07 -5.03 21.57
N THR A 146 8.55 -5.93 22.38
CA THR A 146 9.69 -5.76 23.28
C THR A 146 10.70 -6.88 23.03
N GLU A 147 11.84 -6.88 23.71
CA GLU A 147 12.82 -7.97 23.64
C GLU A 147 12.27 -9.29 24.21
N GLU A 148 11.28 -9.23 25.12
CA GLU A 148 10.69 -10.41 25.72
C GLU A 148 9.57 -11.01 24.86
N ASN A 149 8.74 -10.16 24.24
CA ASN A 149 7.57 -10.63 23.50
C ASN A 149 7.11 -9.64 22.45
N ALA A 150 6.55 -10.16 21.35
CA ALA A 150 5.82 -9.36 20.37
C ALA A 150 4.38 -9.87 20.23
N HIS A 151 3.43 -8.95 20.24
CA HIS A 151 2.00 -9.21 20.03
C HIS A 151 1.60 -8.85 18.60
N VAL A 152 1.25 -9.85 17.81
CA VAL A 152 0.89 -9.70 16.41
C VAL A 152 -0.60 -9.97 16.23
N LEU A 153 -1.30 -9.00 15.61
CA LEU A 153 -2.69 -9.15 15.21
C LEU A 153 -2.74 -9.66 13.77
N LEU A 154 -3.39 -10.80 13.58
CA LEU A 154 -3.62 -11.38 12.27
C LEU A 154 -5.10 -11.29 11.92
N THR A 155 -5.40 -10.93 10.68
CA THR A 155 -6.75 -10.98 10.13
C THR A 155 -6.69 -11.55 8.73
N ALA A 156 -7.53 -12.53 8.42
CA ALA A 156 -7.63 -13.12 7.10
C ALA A 156 -9.06 -13.10 6.60
N ALA A 157 -9.25 -12.68 5.35
CA ALA A 157 -10.49 -12.88 4.61
C ALA A 157 -10.38 -14.24 3.87
N ILE A 158 -11.10 -15.23 4.35
CA ILE A 158 -11.04 -16.61 3.82
C ILE A 158 -12.34 -16.89 3.06
N ASP A 159 -12.22 -17.22 1.80
CA ASP A 159 -13.32 -17.64 0.95
C ASP A 159 -13.44 -19.17 0.97
N ALA A 160 -14.63 -19.69 1.21
CA ALA A 160 -14.91 -21.13 1.20
C ALA A 160 -16.02 -21.45 0.20
N ASP A 161 -15.86 -22.53 -0.58
CA ASP A 161 -16.84 -22.97 -1.59
C ASP A 161 -18.13 -23.51 -0.96
N ARG A 162 -18.06 -24.00 0.28
CA ARG A 162 -19.13 -24.54 1.08
C ARG A 162 -18.91 -24.29 2.57
N ALA A 163 -19.90 -24.59 3.38
CA ALA A 163 -19.69 -24.64 4.84
C ALA A 163 -18.74 -25.81 5.17
N LEU A 164 -17.64 -25.50 5.87
CA LEU A 164 -16.62 -26.48 6.25
C LEU A 164 -15.89 -26.05 7.54
N THR A 165 -15.15 -26.98 8.10
CA THR A 165 -14.22 -26.67 9.20
C THR A 165 -12.81 -26.85 8.70
N CYS A 166 -11.94 -25.86 8.91
CA CYS A 166 -10.53 -25.92 8.59
C CYS A 166 -9.65 -25.75 9.84
N THR A 167 -8.39 -26.07 9.70
CA THR A 167 -7.36 -25.63 10.64
C THR A 167 -6.63 -24.45 10.03
N VAL A 168 -6.60 -23.32 10.74
CA VAL A 168 -5.74 -22.18 10.44
C VAL A 168 -4.45 -22.38 11.20
N ARG A 169 -3.37 -22.61 10.47
CA ARG A 169 -2.02 -22.81 11.00
C ARG A 169 -1.19 -21.57 10.76
N THR A 170 -0.53 -21.05 11.79
CA THR A 170 0.37 -19.91 11.68
C THR A 170 1.78 -20.33 12.05
N SER A 171 2.71 -20.11 11.14
CA SER A 171 4.14 -20.37 11.34
C SER A 171 4.93 -19.06 11.31
N VAL A 172 5.97 -18.99 12.15
CA VAL A 172 6.92 -17.88 12.21
C VAL A 172 8.32 -18.43 12.01
N ASP A 173 9.04 -17.91 11.03
CA ASP A 173 10.37 -18.37 10.63
C ASP A 173 10.44 -19.92 10.48
N GLY A 174 9.40 -20.49 9.83
CA GLY A 174 9.27 -21.92 9.60
C GLY A 174 8.77 -22.76 10.80
N THR A 175 8.63 -22.17 11.99
CA THR A 175 8.14 -22.86 13.18
C THR A 175 6.64 -22.59 13.37
N VAL A 176 5.84 -23.64 13.52
CA VAL A 176 4.41 -23.52 13.85
C VAL A 176 4.26 -22.92 15.25
N ARG A 177 3.55 -21.82 15.35
CA ARG A 177 3.30 -21.09 16.60
C ARG A 177 1.85 -21.17 17.06
N ASP A 178 0.93 -21.35 16.13
CA ASP A 178 -0.51 -21.43 16.44
C ASP A 178 -1.22 -22.36 15.46
N GLU A 179 -2.13 -23.18 15.98
CA GLU A 179 -3.07 -23.98 15.20
C GLU A 179 -4.45 -23.88 15.83
N ARG A 180 -5.43 -23.47 15.03
CA ARG A 180 -6.81 -23.33 15.50
C ARG A 180 -7.81 -23.91 14.52
N ARG A 181 -8.83 -24.55 15.04
CA ARG A 181 -9.98 -24.97 14.24
C ARG A 181 -10.91 -23.79 14.00
N GLN A 182 -11.31 -23.60 12.77
CA GLN A 182 -12.18 -22.53 12.34
C GLN A 182 -13.33 -23.08 11.48
N ALA A 183 -14.54 -22.81 11.90
CA ALA A 183 -15.71 -23.05 11.07
C ALA A 183 -15.88 -21.90 10.08
N LEU A 184 -16.06 -22.24 8.81
CA LEU A 184 -16.31 -21.31 7.72
C LEU A 184 -17.70 -21.56 7.12
N ALA A 185 -18.43 -20.49 6.84
CA ALA A 185 -19.62 -20.52 6.01
C ALA A 185 -19.21 -20.46 4.51
N LYS A 186 -20.10 -20.82 3.60
CA LYS A 186 -19.90 -20.58 2.17
C LYS A 186 -19.69 -19.08 1.90
N GLY A 187 -18.69 -18.76 1.05
CA GLY A 187 -18.28 -17.39 0.72
C GLY A 187 -17.26 -16.83 1.68
N THR A 188 -17.13 -15.50 1.75
CA THR A 188 -16.08 -14.81 2.49
C THR A 188 -16.32 -14.78 4.00
N ASN A 189 -15.33 -15.23 4.76
CA ASN A 189 -15.28 -15.26 6.22
C ASN A 189 -14.12 -14.39 6.70
N ASN A 190 -14.37 -13.46 7.62
CA ASN A 190 -13.32 -12.66 8.24
C ASN A 190 -12.90 -13.29 9.58
N VAL A 191 -11.69 -13.81 9.65
CA VAL A 191 -11.12 -14.46 10.83
C VAL A 191 -10.03 -13.58 11.39
N THR A 192 -10.07 -13.33 12.70
CA THR A 192 -9.07 -12.50 13.41
C THR A 192 -8.54 -13.25 14.61
N TRP A 193 -7.23 -13.20 14.82
CA TRP A 193 -6.57 -13.82 15.97
C TRP A 193 -5.30 -13.08 16.37
N ASN A 194 -4.85 -13.32 17.60
CA ASN A 194 -3.58 -12.81 18.11
C ASN A 194 -2.55 -13.93 18.12
N LEU A 195 -1.31 -13.54 17.92
CA LEU A 195 -0.13 -14.40 18.01
C LEU A 195 0.90 -13.72 18.92
N ASP A 196 1.38 -14.46 19.89
CA ASP A 196 2.48 -14.05 20.77
C ASP A 196 3.78 -14.70 20.28
N ILE A 197 4.80 -13.88 20.09
CA ILE A 197 6.13 -14.33 19.63
C ILE A 197 7.13 -14.01 20.73
N PRO A 198 7.57 -15.04 21.51
CA PRO A 198 8.54 -14.84 22.58
C PRO A 198 9.94 -14.58 22.02
N SER A 199 10.69 -13.73 22.71
CA SER A 199 12.07 -13.35 22.39
C SER A 199 12.27 -13.00 20.91
N PRO A 200 11.50 -12.02 20.38
CA PRO A 200 11.53 -11.69 18.97
C PRO A 200 12.84 -10.97 18.61
N ARG A 201 13.28 -11.15 17.36
CA ARG A 201 14.28 -10.25 16.79
C ARG A 201 13.57 -8.98 16.39
N LEU A 202 13.85 -7.86 17.08
CA LEU A 202 13.21 -6.57 16.77
C LEU A 202 13.76 -6.00 15.48
N TRP A 203 12.84 -5.41 14.68
CA TRP A 203 13.22 -4.61 13.53
C TRP A 203 13.56 -3.19 13.97
N TRP A 204 14.70 -2.66 13.53
CA TRP A 204 15.16 -1.34 13.85
C TRP A 204 15.38 -0.49 12.60
N PRO A 205 15.14 0.84 12.67
CA PRO A 205 15.65 1.75 11.68
C PRO A 205 17.17 1.68 11.59
N HIS A 206 17.73 1.89 10.39
CA HIS A 206 19.15 1.67 10.07
C HIS A 206 20.16 2.38 10.99
N PHE A 207 19.75 3.47 11.60
CA PHE A 207 20.60 4.27 12.51
C PHE A 207 20.51 3.84 13.98
N LEU A 208 19.61 2.92 14.31
CA LEU A 208 19.45 2.39 15.68
C LEU A 208 19.85 0.91 15.81
N GLY A 209 19.80 0.14 14.73
CA GLY A 209 20.10 -1.29 14.80
C GLY A 209 19.84 -2.06 13.51
N GLU A 210 19.69 -3.35 13.65
CA GLU A 210 19.44 -4.26 12.53
C GLU A 210 17.97 -4.22 12.09
N ALA A 211 17.75 -4.11 10.80
CA ALA A 211 16.42 -4.24 10.19
C ALA A 211 16.02 -5.73 10.07
N ALA A 212 15.85 -6.39 11.23
CA ALA A 212 15.57 -7.82 11.29
C ALA A 212 14.17 -8.13 10.75
N MET A 213 14.10 -8.99 9.75
CA MET A 213 12.85 -9.44 9.14
C MET A 213 12.41 -10.78 9.70
N THR A 214 11.11 -11.00 9.74
CA THR A 214 10.43 -12.20 10.24
C THR A 214 9.46 -12.70 9.18
N ASP A 215 9.52 -13.98 8.86
CA ASP A 215 8.60 -14.62 7.92
C ASP A 215 7.38 -15.19 8.68
N VAL A 216 6.19 -14.71 8.33
CA VAL A 216 4.90 -15.21 8.86
C VAL A 216 4.16 -15.92 7.74
N ARG A 217 3.77 -17.17 7.97
CA ARG A 217 3.00 -17.95 7.00
C ARG A 217 1.68 -18.40 7.63
N ILE A 218 0.61 -18.25 6.87
CA ILE A 218 -0.74 -18.70 7.24
C ILE A 218 -1.15 -19.81 6.26
N ASP A 219 -1.39 -21.01 6.76
CA ASP A 219 -1.88 -22.13 5.99
C ASP A 219 -3.33 -22.45 6.38
N ILE A 220 -4.19 -22.62 5.40
CA ILE A 220 -5.54 -23.17 5.58
C ILE A 220 -5.48 -24.66 5.26
N VAL A 221 -5.73 -25.48 6.25
CA VAL A 221 -5.70 -26.95 6.12
C VAL A 221 -7.12 -27.47 6.22
N VAL A 222 -7.58 -28.19 5.20
CA VAL A 222 -8.90 -28.86 5.12
C VAL A 222 -8.68 -30.33 4.92
N ASP A 223 -9.30 -31.17 5.74
CA ASP A 223 -9.21 -32.63 5.69
C ASP A 223 -7.75 -33.17 5.67
N GLY A 224 -6.83 -32.47 6.34
CA GLY A 224 -5.41 -32.81 6.44
C GLY A 224 -4.54 -32.28 5.30
N GLU A 225 -5.12 -31.71 4.25
CA GLU A 225 -4.41 -31.18 3.10
C GLU A 225 -4.38 -29.63 3.13
N THR A 226 -3.27 -29.04 2.67
CA THR A 226 -3.16 -27.59 2.57
C THR A 226 -4.02 -27.08 1.41
N SER A 227 -5.11 -26.38 1.75
CA SER A 227 -6.02 -25.78 0.79
C SER A 227 -5.44 -24.53 0.15
N HIS A 228 -4.82 -23.66 0.95
CA HIS A 228 -4.14 -22.44 0.49
C HIS A 228 -3.12 -21.96 1.52
N SER A 229 -2.10 -21.28 1.06
CA SER A 229 -1.05 -20.67 1.89
C SER A 229 -0.86 -19.21 1.53
N HIS A 230 -0.59 -18.39 2.54
CA HIS A 230 -0.25 -16.99 2.37
C HIS A 230 0.97 -16.64 3.23
N GLY A 231 2.03 -16.16 2.60
CA GLY A 231 3.27 -15.74 3.26
C GLY A 231 3.37 -14.23 3.31
N VAL A 232 3.81 -13.71 4.44
CA VAL A 232 4.08 -12.29 4.67
C VAL A 232 5.44 -12.16 5.34
N ARG A 233 6.31 -11.33 4.78
CA ARG A 233 7.57 -10.94 5.40
C ARG A 233 7.39 -9.61 6.11
N THR A 234 7.60 -9.57 7.42
CA THR A 234 7.36 -8.39 8.27
C THR A 234 8.53 -8.15 9.21
N GLY A 235 8.49 -7.06 9.97
CA GLY A 235 9.43 -6.78 11.07
C GLY A 235 8.65 -6.51 12.35
N LEU A 236 9.15 -7.07 13.45
CA LEU A 236 8.52 -6.95 14.76
C LEU A 236 9.05 -5.69 15.45
N ARG A 237 8.18 -4.69 15.59
CA ARG A 237 8.52 -3.42 16.22
C ARG A 237 7.30 -2.78 16.88
N GLN A 238 7.57 -1.90 17.85
CA GLN A 238 6.58 -0.94 18.34
C GLN A 238 6.94 0.46 17.84
N ALA A 239 5.97 1.20 17.33
CA ALA A 239 6.16 2.61 16.98
C ALA A 239 5.01 3.45 17.52
N THR A 240 5.33 4.62 18.04
CA THR A 240 4.33 5.55 18.55
C THR A 240 4.61 6.97 18.10
N PHE A 241 3.53 7.73 17.87
CA PHE A 241 3.56 9.17 17.65
C PHE A 241 2.72 9.84 18.72
N GLN A 242 3.36 10.45 19.69
CA GLN A 242 2.64 11.16 20.76
C GLN A 242 3.28 12.52 21.00
N ASN A 243 2.45 13.55 21.04
CA ASN A 243 2.91 14.92 21.33
C ASN A 243 4.12 15.34 20.49
N TRP A 244 4.12 15.04 19.19
CA TRP A 244 5.23 15.29 18.25
C TRP A 244 6.52 14.51 18.56
N THR A 245 6.44 13.52 19.41
CA THR A 245 7.54 12.62 19.65
C THR A 245 7.26 11.32 18.94
N CYS A 246 8.18 10.91 18.09
CA CYS A 246 8.20 9.58 17.50
C CYS A 246 9.13 8.68 18.29
N THR A 247 8.66 7.47 18.60
CA THR A 247 9.52 6.43 19.17
C THR A 247 9.40 5.15 18.36
N VAL A 248 10.51 4.40 18.26
CA VAL A 248 10.52 3.03 17.75
C VAL A 248 11.22 2.16 18.78
N ASN A 249 10.55 1.10 19.23
CA ASN A 249 11.02 0.19 20.29
C ASN A 249 11.46 0.92 21.56
N GLY A 250 10.75 2.00 21.92
CA GLY A 250 11.07 2.83 23.08
C GLY A 250 12.10 3.94 22.82
N GLU A 251 12.91 3.85 21.78
CA GLU A 251 13.90 4.86 21.42
C GLU A 251 13.27 6.05 20.72
N ARG A 252 13.61 7.26 21.18
CA ARG A 252 13.12 8.50 20.62
C ARG A 252 13.85 8.85 19.34
N LEU A 253 13.08 9.14 18.28
CA LEU A 253 13.62 9.48 16.97
C LEU A 253 13.57 10.98 16.69
N PHE A 254 14.60 11.44 16.00
CA PHE A 254 14.70 12.73 15.35
C PHE A 254 14.76 12.44 13.85
N LEU A 255 13.70 12.78 13.11
CA LEU A 255 13.52 12.34 11.75
C LEU A 255 13.80 13.48 10.77
N ASP A 256 14.76 13.26 9.89
CA ASP A 256 14.98 14.03 8.69
C ASP A 256 14.49 13.21 7.48
N GLY A 257 13.73 13.83 6.58
CA GLY A 257 13.07 13.08 5.54
C GLY A 257 12.98 13.77 4.18
N ALA A 258 12.66 12.97 3.17
CA ALA A 258 12.42 13.40 1.80
C ALA A 258 11.00 13.08 1.35
N HIS A 259 10.52 13.81 0.34
CA HIS A 259 9.30 13.46 -0.38
C HIS A 259 9.63 12.62 -1.61
N VAL A 260 8.85 11.56 -1.80
CA VAL A 260 8.82 10.81 -3.05
C VAL A 260 7.42 10.93 -3.63
N THR A 261 7.30 11.61 -4.74
CA THR A 261 6.10 11.65 -5.55
C THR A 261 6.04 10.40 -6.43
N GLU A 262 4.90 10.16 -7.06
CA GLU A 262 4.78 9.07 -8.03
C GLU A 262 5.88 9.24 -9.10
N PRO A 263 6.83 8.30 -9.18
CA PRO A 263 7.89 8.40 -10.18
C PRO A 263 7.24 8.32 -11.57
N GLY A 264 7.74 9.10 -12.51
CA GLY A 264 7.35 9.00 -13.93
C GLY A 264 7.82 7.69 -14.58
N LEU A 265 8.18 6.68 -13.77
CA LEU A 265 8.59 5.36 -14.20
C LEU A 265 7.36 4.55 -14.64
N ASP A 266 7.52 3.83 -15.71
CA ASP A 266 6.57 2.80 -16.09
C ASP A 266 6.68 1.63 -15.10
N ALA A 267 5.69 1.51 -14.21
CA ALA A 267 5.69 0.47 -13.18
C ALA A 267 5.70 -0.96 -13.75
N ALA A 268 5.33 -1.13 -15.03
CA ALA A 268 5.34 -2.43 -15.70
C ALA A 268 6.73 -2.89 -16.13
N THR A 269 7.64 -1.93 -16.42
CA THR A 269 8.96 -2.20 -17.00
C THR A 269 10.11 -1.71 -16.13
N ALA A 270 9.82 -0.91 -15.08
CA ALA A 270 10.83 -0.38 -14.18
C ALA A 270 11.62 -1.49 -13.50
N THR A 271 12.93 -1.37 -13.53
CA THR A 271 13.83 -2.26 -12.81
C THR A 271 13.78 -2.03 -11.31
N ARG A 272 14.17 -3.04 -10.53
CA ARG A 272 14.25 -2.89 -9.07
C ARG A 272 15.17 -1.73 -8.66
N ASP A 273 16.28 -1.53 -9.37
CA ASP A 273 17.23 -0.44 -9.08
C ASP A 273 16.60 0.94 -9.29
N GLU A 274 15.82 1.13 -10.35
CA GLU A 274 15.08 2.36 -10.60
C GLU A 274 14.01 2.61 -9.53
N ILE A 275 13.27 1.57 -9.14
CA ILE A 275 12.24 1.65 -8.10
C ILE A 275 12.85 2.03 -6.74
N VAL A 276 14.02 1.49 -6.40
CA VAL A 276 14.68 1.66 -5.10
C VAL A 276 15.55 2.92 -5.05
N ALA A 277 15.93 3.49 -6.21
CA ALA A 277 16.82 4.64 -6.30
C ALA A 277 16.46 5.83 -5.37
N PRO A 278 15.18 6.20 -5.18
CA PRO A 278 14.83 7.27 -4.23
C PRO A 278 15.24 6.97 -2.79
N LEU A 279 15.09 5.70 -2.34
CA LEU A 279 15.50 5.28 -1.00
C LEU A 279 17.03 5.33 -0.83
N VAL A 280 17.75 4.86 -1.85
CA VAL A 280 19.21 4.88 -1.86
C VAL A 280 19.72 6.33 -1.80
N ARG A 281 19.11 7.23 -2.58
CA ARG A 281 19.46 8.67 -2.55
C ARG A 281 19.16 9.30 -1.21
N ALA A 282 18.00 9.04 -0.62
CA ALA A 282 17.63 9.55 0.69
C ALA A 282 18.65 9.09 1.76
N ARG A 283 18.94 7.78 1.80
CA ARG A 283 19.92 7.21 2.73
C ARG A 283 21.33 7.76 2.56
N SER A 284 21.79 7.94 1.30
CA SER A 284 23.13 8.50 1.04
C SER A 284 23.30 9.97 1.47
N ARG A 285 22.17 10.68 1.65
CA ARG A 285 22.13 12.04 2.20
C ARG A 285 21.97 12.07 3.72
N GLY A 286 21.92 10.91 4.38
CA GLY A 286 21.72 10.80 5.82
C GLY A 286 20.28 11.04 6.26
N LEU A 287 19.29 10.85 5.37
CA LEU A 287 17.88 10.99 5.70
C LEU A 287 17.35 9.65 6.22
N ASP A 288 16.44 9.74 7.17
CA ASP A 288 15.89 8.60 7.93
C ASP A 288 14.48 8.22 7.48
N LEU A 289 13.75 9.17 6.88
CA LEU A 289 12.35 9.07 6.55
C LEU A 289 12.10 9.44 5.10
N VAL A 290 11.26 8.65 4.43
CA VAL A 290 10.73 8.99 3.12
C VAL A 290 9.21 9.08 3.18
N ARG A 291 8.65 10.20 2.74
CA ARG A 291 7.21 10.35 2.58
C ARG A 291 6.80 9.95 1.16
N VAL A 292 5.95 8.94 1.06
CA VAL A 292 5.33 8.48 -0.20
C VAL A 292 4.07 9.30 -0.45
N CYS A 293 4.16 10.28 -1.35
CA CYS A 293 3.12 11.30 -1.52
C CYS A 293 2.00 10.87 -2.47
N GLY A 294 0.80 10.61 -1.91
CA GLY A 294 -0.45 10.46 -2.67
C GLY A 294 -0.56 9.24 -3.57
N HIS A 295 0.32 8.26 -3.45
CA HIS A 295 0.28 7.00 -4.19
C HIS A 295 0.72 5.82 -3.32
N VAL A 296 0.47 4.60 -3.79
CA VAL A 296 1.09 3.37 -3.27
C VAL A 296 2.19 2.99 -4.25
N ALA A 297 3.42 2.89 -3.76
CA ALA A 297 4.59 2.58 -4.58
C ALA A 297 4.62 1.10 -5.01
N HIS A 298 5.59 0.74 -5.83
CA HIS A 298 5.84 -0.66 -6.20
C HIS A 298 6.19 -1.49 -4.95
N PRO A 299 5.81 -2.78 -4.87
CA PRO A 299 6.16 -3.65 -3.72
C PRO A 299 7.63 -3.69 -3.40
N ASP A 300 8.51 -3.68 -4.41
CA ASP A 300 9.95 -3.67 -4.22
C ASP A 300 10.46 -2.43 -3.49
N PHE A 301 9.74 -1.31 -3.59
CA PHE A 301 10.07 -0.10 -2.84
C PHE A 301 9.90 -0.32 -1.33
N TYR A 302 8.79 -0.92 -0.92
CA TYR A 302 8.53 -1.22 0.50
C TYR A 302 9.46 -2.31 1.01
N ALA A 303 9.66 -3.39 0.23
CA ALA A 303 10.58 -4.45 0.59
C ALA A 303 12.01 -3.93 0.79
N ALA A 304 12.46 -3.04 -0.09
CA ALA A 304 13.78 -2.40 0.04
C ALA A 304 13.84 -1.46 1.24
N ALA A 305 12.78 -0.69 1.52
CA ALA A 305 12.72 0.16 2.71
C ALA A 305 12.81 -0.66 4.00
N ASP A 306 12.13 -1.81 4.05
CA ASP A 306 12.20 -2.74 5.17
C ASP A 306 13.62 -3.28 5.38
N GLU A 307 14.25 -3.76 4.30
CA GLU A 307 15.62 -4.32 4.32
C GLU A 307 16.68 -3.27 4.63
N MET A 308 16.46 -2.04 4.17
CA MET A 308 17.37 -0.93 4.42
C MET A 308 17.17 -0.28 5.80
N GLY A 309 16.10 -0.59 6.52
CA GLY A 309 15.73 0.09 7.75
C GLY A 309 15.32 1.55 7.54
N MET A 310 14.81 1.90 6.35
CA MET A 310 14.29 3.24 6.06
C MET A 310 12.85 3.38 6.55
N LEU A 311 12.56 4.50 7.19
CA LEU A 311 11.20 4.78 7.64
C LEU A 311 10.36 5.39 6.50
N LEU A 312 9.08 5.05 6.45
CA LEU A 312 8.14 5.57 5.47
C LEU A 312 6.96 6.26 6.14
N LEU A 313 6.63 7.46 5.71
CA LEU A 313 5.35 8.09 5.97
C LEU A 313 4.47 7.91 4.74
N GLN A 314 3.45 7.08 4.86
CA GLN A 314 2.61 6.70 3.72
C GLN A 314 1.38 7.58 3.59
N ASP A 315 1.27 8.33 2.52
CA ASP A 315 0.02 9.01 2.16
C ASP A 315 -1.02 8.01 1.64
N LEU A 316 -2.27 8.17 2.03
CA LEU A 316 -3.35 7.45 1.38
C LEU A 316 -3.52 7.95 -0.07
N PRO A 317 -3.65 7.05 -1.07
CA PRO A 317 -3.74 7.42 -2.49
C PRO A 317 -5.12 7.94 -2.88
N VAL A 318 -5.79 8.67 -1.98
CA VAL A 318 -7.15 9.15 -2.19
C VAL A 318 -7.14 10.59 -2.66
N ARG A 319 -7.64 10.81 -3.88
CA ARG A 319 -7.87 12.13 -4.43
C ARG A 319 -9.38 12.39 -4.46
N GLY A 320 -9.80 13.55 -3.96
CA GLY A 320 -11.19 13.99 -4.05
C GLY A 320 -11.80 14.39 -2.70
N SER A 321 -12.80 15.28 -2.77
CA SER A 321 -13.55 15.81 -1.64
C SER A 321 -15.03 15.45 -1.76
N GLY A 322 -15.77 15.56 -0.66
CA GLY A 322 -17.21 15.33 -0.64
C GLY A 322 -17.61 13.86 -0.37
N ARG A 323 -18.92 13.58 -0.46
CA ARG A 323 -19.48 12.25 -0.10
C ARG A 323 -18.93 11.09 -0.94
N ARG A 324 -18.70 11.33 -2.23
CA ARG A 324 -18.20 10.30 -3.15
C ARG A 324 -16.74 9.97 -2.86
N GLY A 325 -15.89 10.98 -2.67
CA GLY A 325 -14.49 10.81 -2.28
C GLY A 325 -14.34 10.07 -0.96
N ARG A 326 -15.21 10.34 0.03
CA ARG A 326 -15.18 9.63 1.34
C ARG A 326 -15.49 8.14 1.23
N LYS A 327 -16.45 7.74 0.37
CA LYS A 327 -16.75 6.31 0.16
C LYS A 327 -15.59 5.57 -0.50
N VAL A 328 -14.97 6.21 -1.50
CA VAL A 328 -13.77 5.67 -2.16
C VAL A 328 -12.62 5.59 -1.15
N ALA A 329 -12.40 6.65 -0.36
CA ALA A 329 -11.38 6.65 0.68
C ALA A 329 -11.54 5.50 1.67
N ALA A 330 -12.75 5.27 2.18
CA ALA A 330 -13.02 4.20 3.13
C ALA A 330 -12.77 2.81 2.54
N ARG A 331 -13.14 2.59 1.27
CA ARG A 331 -12.91 1.33 0.56
C ARG A 331 -11.41 1.10 0.30
N TRP A 332 -10.71 2.12 -0.16
CA TRP A 332 -9.28 2.01 -0.47
C TRP A 332 -8.41 1.92 0.77
N THR A 333 -8.81 2.57 1.88
CA THR A 333 -8.06 2.51 3.14
C THR A 333 -7.81 1.08 3.60
N ALA A 334 -8.85 0.25 3.61
CA ALA A 334 -8.71 -1.15 3.99
C ALA A 334 -7.77 -1.89 3.04
N GLY A 335 -7.93 -1.69 1.71
CA GLY A 335 -7.08 -2.32 0.70
C GLY A 335 -5.61 -1.88 0.76
N VAL A 336 -5.34 -0.61 1.09
CA VAL A 336 -3.97 -0.12 1.30
C VAL A 336 -3.33 -0.82 2.50
N VAL A 337 -4.06 -0.90 3.63
CA VAL A 337 -3.56 -1.61 4.82
C VAL A 337 -3.36 -3.11 4.54
N ASP A 338 -4.27 -3.75 3.80
CA ASP A 338 -4.10 -5.15 3.37
C ASP A 338 -2.83 -5.34 2.54
N SER A 339 -2.52 -4.39 1.66
CA SER A 339 -1.39 -4.50 0.73
C SER A 339 -0.05 -4.20 1.37
N ILE A 340 0.03 -3.18 2.25
CA ILE A 340 1.31 -2.67 2.75
C ILE A 340 1.39 -2.50 4.27
N GLY A 341 0.34 -2.85 5.02
CA GLY A 341 0.32 -2.72 6.48
C GLY A 341 1.30 -3.64 7.22
N HIS A 342 1.78 -4.70 6.58
CA HIS A 342 2.77 -5.60 7.15
C HIS A 342 4.20 -5.06 7.09
N HIS A 343 4.48 -4.02 6.30
CA HIS A 343 5.82 -3.46 6.17
C HIS A 343 6.23 -2.69 7.44
N PRO A 344 7.31 -3.08 8.14
CA PRO A 344 7.76 -2.38 9.35
C PRO A 344 8.29 -0.99 9.06
N SER A 345 8.77 -0.74 7.85
CA SER A 345 9.19 0.58 7.39
C SER A 345 8.06 1.61 7.41
N VAL A 346 6.80 1.20 7.15
CA VAL A 346 5.64 2.10 7.20
C VAL A 346 5.39 2.54 8.65
N LEU A 347 5.88 3.71 9.01
CA LEU A 347 5.87 4.25 10.36
C LEU A 347 4.48 4.75 10.76
N ALA A 348 3.83 5.48 9.87
CA ALA A 348 2.50 6.04 10.08
C ALA A 348 1.77 6.27 8.77
N TRP A 349 0.44 6.41 8.87
CA TRP A 349 -0.44 6.76 7.76
C TRP A 349 -0.66 8.27 7.73
N HIS A 350 -0.62 8.86 6.56
CA HIS A 350 -0.91 10.27 6.37
C HIS A 350 -2.05 10.49 5.37
N HIS A 351 -2.88 11.46 5.65
CA HIS A 351 -3.92 11.90 4.73
C HIS A 351 -4.13 13.40 4.80
N ARG A 352 -4.08 14.07 3.65
CA ARG A 352 -4.14 15.54 3.53
C ARG A 352 -5.40 16.17 4.12
N ALA A 353 -6.52 15.46 4.04
CA ALA A 353 -7.80 15.89 4.57
C ALA A 353 -8.39 14.81 5.48
N LEU A 354 -7.64 14.46 6.55
CA LEU A 354 -8.05 13.43 7.49
C LEU A 354 -9.39 13.84 8.13
N ASP A 355 -10.48 13.40 7.53
CA ASP A 355 -11.79 13.50 8.17
C ASP A 355 -11.96 12.38 9.21
N GLN A 356 -12.94 12.55 10.09
CA GLN A 356 -13.21 11.56 11.16
C GLN A 356 -13.51 10.15 10.62
N PHE A 357 -14.06 10.04 9.41
CA PHE A 357 -14.41 8.75 8.81
C PHE A 357 -13.17 8.02 8.32
N THR A 358 -12.26 8.72 7.64
CA THR A 358 -10.99 8.16 7.17
C THR A 358 -10.10 7.79 8.36
N ALA A 359 -10.03 8.65 9.39
CA ALA A 359 -9.27 8.37 10.62
C ALA A 359 -9.80 7.11 11.34
N ARG A 360 -11.14 7.00 11.49
CA ARG A 360 -11.75 5.80 12.09
C ARG A 360 -11.56 4.56 11.22
N GLY A 361 -11.62 4.71 9.90
CA GLY A 361 -11.35 3.64 8.95
C GLY A 361 -9.92 3.10 9.11
N LEU A 362 -8.93 3.99 9.18
CA LEU A 362 -7.53 3.64 9.42
C LEU A 362 -7.35 2.98 10.78
N ALA A 363 -7.83 3.57 11.86
CA ALA A 363 -7.70 3.00 13.21
C ALA A 363 -8.34 1.61 13.34
N LYS A 364 -9.41 1.35 12.56
CA LYS A 364 -10.03 0.02 12.48
C LYS A 364 -9.21 -0.95 11.63
N ALA A 365 -8.68 -0.47 10.51
CA ALA A 365 -7.91 -1.31 9.57
C ALA A 365 -6.51 -1.62 10.12
N ASP A 366 -5.86 -0.63 10.72
CA ASP A 366 -4.54 -0.74 11.33
C ASP A 366 -4.51 -0.06 12.71
N PRO A 367 -4.80 -0.79 13.78
CA PRO A 367 -4.72 -0.26 15.14
C PRO A 367 -3.28 -0.15 15.68
N SER A 368 -2.29 -0.57 14.92
CA SER A 368 -0.86 -0.57 15.32
C SER A 368 -0.12 0.70 14.93
N ARG A 369 -0.73 1.57 14.11
CA ARG A 369 -0.10 2.80 13.61
C ARG A 369 -0.99 4.00 13.75
N ASP A 370 -0.34 5.14 13.98
CA ASP A 370 -1.04 6.41 14.03
C ASP A 370 -1.45 6.90 12.63
N ALA A 371 -2.65 7.48 12.57
CA ALA A 371 -3.14 8.18 11.40
C ALA A 371 -2.87 9.68 11.57
N LEU A 372 -1.91 10.19 10.82
CA LEU A 372 -1.53 11.59 10.86
C LEU A 372 -2.37 12.37 9.85
N GLY A 373 -3.08 13.37 10.35
CA GLY A 373 -3.75 14.34 9.51
C GLY A 373 -2.80 15.43 9.03
N HIS A 374 -3.40 16.55 8.66
CA HIS A 374 -2.65 17.77 8.46
C HIS A 374 -1.80 18.06 9.72
N LEU A 375 -0.58 18.58 9.57
CA LEU A 375 0.31 18.88 10.71
C LEU A 375 -0.39 19.64 11.85
N SER A 376 -1.39 20.49 11.50
CA SER A 376 -2.24 21.18 12.47
C SER A 376 -3.09 20.27 13.37
N THR A 377 -3.36 19.03 12.96
CA THR A 377 -4.18 18.09 13.78
C THR A 377 -3.39 17.48 14.93
N LEU A 378 -2.08 17.54 14.87
CA LEU A 378 -1.17 17.11 15.94
C LEU A 378 -1.07 18.12 17.08
N LEU A 379 -1.62 19.33 16.90
CA LEU A 379 -1.59 20.38 17.92
C LEU A 379 -2.66 20.17 18.99
N PRO A 380 -2.39 20.57 20.24
CA PRO A 380 -3.41 20.65 21.28
C PRO A 380 -4.61 21.48 20.84
N ALA A 381 -5.81 21.08 21.24
CA ALA A 381 -7.07 21.63 20.74
C ALA A 381 -7.20 23.18 20.88
N GLY A 382 -6.60 23.77 21.91
CA GLY A 382 -6.65 25.24 22.17
C GLY A 382 -5.77 26.09 21.25
N THR A 383 -4.81 25.47 20.54
CA THR A 383 -3.84 26.15 19.68
C THR A 383 -4.12 25.99 18.19
N ARG A 384 -5.10 25.15 17.82
CA ARG A 384 -5.40 24.77 16.42
C ARG A 384 -5.80 25.93 15.50
N GLY A 385 -6.42 26.99 16.04
CA GLY A 385 -6.97 28.05 15.19
C GLY A 385 -5.93 28.99 14.58
N ARG A 386 -4.92 29.41 15.33
CA ARG A 386 -3.92 30.40 14.92
C ARG A 386 -2.69 29.75 14.28
N ILE A 387 -2.14 28.75 14.91
CA ILE A 387 -0.92 28.07 14.46
C ILE A 387 -1.24 26.99 13.42
N GLY A 388 -2.44 26.43 13.42
CA GLY A 388 -2.87 25.48 12.42
C GLY A 388 -2.87 26.02 10.99
N ALA A 389 -3.26 27.27 10.80
CA ALA A 389 -3.19 27.95 9.51
C ALA A 389 -1.74 28.11 9.03
N TRP A 390 -0.85 28.47 9.93
CA TRP A 390 0.59 28.65 9.65
C TRP A 390 1.30 27.34 9.35
N LEU A 391 1.09 26.31 10.17
CA LEU A 391 1.62 24.97 9.90
C LEU A 391 1.03 24.35 8.63
N GLY A 392 -0.24 24.71 8.31
CA GLY A 392 -0.84 24.35 7.02
C GLY A 392 -0.16 25.01 5.84
N THR A 393 0.31 26.21 6.01
CA THR A 393 1.13 26.92 5.02
C THR A 393 2.49 26.28 4.87
N LEU A 394 3.16 25.93 5.97
CA LEU A 394 4.42 25.17 5.96
C LEU A 394 4.28 23.84 5.22
N ASP A 395 3.26 23.06 5.56
CA ASP A 395 2.99 21.78 4.91
C ASP A 395 2.67 21.94 3.41
N ALA A 396 1.97 23.01 3.01
CA ALA A 396 1.72 23.34 1.62
C ALA A 396 3.00 23.73 0.87
N ILE A 397 3.88 24.48 1.51
CA ILE A 397 5.17 24.91 0.95
C ILE A 397 6.09 23.72 0.73
N THR A 398 6.24 22.84 1.73
CA THR A 398 7.06 21.63 1.62
C THR A 398 6.59 20.69 0.49
N ARG A 399 5.30 20.77 0.10
CA ARG A 399 4.74 19.97 -1.01
C ARG A 399 4.89 20.63 -2.37
N THR A 400 4.93 21.97 -2.43
CA THR A 400 4.94 22.69 -3.71
C THR A 400 6.32 23.16 -4.13
N SER A 401 7.29 23.11 -3.24
CA SER A 401 8.67 23.52 -3.50
C SER A 401 9.61 22.39 -3.09
N PRO A 402 9.92 21.49 -4.02
CA PRO A 402 10.70 20.28 -3.76
C PRO A 402 12.11 20.54 -3.24
N GLU A 403 12.67 21.69 -3.53
CA GLU A 403 14.03 22.07 -3.11
C GLU A 403 14.09 22.68 -1.71
N THR A 404 12.95 22.87 -1.05
CA THR A 404 12.88 23.56 0.23
C THR A 404 12.70 22.58 1.38
N SER A 405 13.77 22.30 2.10
CA SER A 405 13.65 21.60 3.38
C SER A 405 13.07 22.55 4.44
N ILE A 406 11.92 22.21 5.00
CA ILE A 406 11.34 22.93 6.13
C ILE A 406 11.24 21.95 7.30
N ARG A 407 11.90 22.31 8.39
CA ARG A 407 11.77 21.56 9.63
C ARG A 407 10.39 21.84 10.24
N ALA A 408 9.55 20.82 10.31
CA ALA A 408 8.29 20.89 11.02
C ALA A 408 8.56 20.90 12.53
N VAL A 409 8.04 21.92 13.21
CA VAL A 409 8.39 22.26 14.58
C VAL A 409 7.37 21.68 15.55
N PRO A 410 7.70 20.64 16.31
CA PRO A 410 6.74 19.98 17.19
C PRO A 410 6.15 20.85 18.30
N ASN A 411 6.91 21.77 18.83
CA ASN A 411 6.52 22.59 19.99
C ASN A 411 6.24 24.06 19.66
N LEU A 412 6.20 24.44 18.39
CA LEU A 412 5.95 25.82 17.98
C LEU A 412 4.64 26.37 18.59
N ALA A 413 3.63 25.53 18.66
CA ALA A 413 2.33 25.84 19.24
C ALA A 413 2.36 26.30 20.71
N ARG A 414 3.42 26.00 21.46
CA ARG A 414 3.58 26.41 22.86
C ARG A 414 4.23 27.75 23.03
N PHE A 415 4.99 28.19 22.04
CA PHE A 415 5.96 29.29 22.21
C PHE A 415 5.70 30.50 21.32
N VAL A 416 4.88 30.37 20.28
CA VAL A 416 4.66 31.46 19.31
C VAL A 416 3.37 32.20 19.63
N THR A 417 3.47 33.47 20.00
CA THR A 417 2.34 34.39 20.13
C THR A 417 1.93 34.96 18.77
N HIS A 418 0.78 35.65 18.69
CA HIS A 418 0.34 36.29 17.45
C HIS A 418 1.31 37.38 16.97
N GLU A 419 1.92 38.10 17.89
CA GLU A 419 2.92 39.16 17.63
C GLU A 419 4.23 38.55 17.09
N GLU A 420 4.63 37.39 17.61
CA GLU A 420 5.83 36.68 17.16
C GLU A 420 5.65 36.06 15.76
N LEU A 421 4.42 35.71 15.35
CA LEU A 421 4.14 35.25 13.99
C LEU A 421 4.39 36.31 12.91
N GLU A 422 4.25 37.59 13.24
CA GLU A 422 4.55 38.72 12.35
C GLU A 422 6.06 38.90 12.11
N LEU A 423 6.88 38.41 13.05
CA LEU A 423 8.34 38.45 12.97
C LEU A 423 8.95 37.25 12.24
N VAL A 424 8.14 36.27 11.87
CA VAL A 424 8.65 35.08 11.18
C VAL A 424 9.17 35.46 9.79
N PRO A 425 10.40 35.07 9.44
CA PRO A 425 10.96 35.29 8.11
C PRO A 425 10.07 34.67 7.02
N PRO A 426 10.17 35.13 5.77
CA PRO A 426 9.37 34.58 4.66
C PRO A 426 9.40 33.06 4.67
N MET A 427 8.21 32.45 4.64
CA MET A 427 8.00 31.01 4.76
C MET A 427 8.37 30.23 3.49
N ARG A 428 8.79 30.93 2.45
CA ARG A 428 9.46 30.38 1.26
C ARG A 428 10.88 30.90 1.24
N PRO A 429 11.82 30.17 1.85
CA PRO A 429 13.21 30.51 1.67
C PRO A 429 13.61 30.12 0.24
N ASP A 430 13.73 31.12 -0.63
CA ASP A 430 14.22 30.97 -2.01
C ASP A 430 15.74 30.83 -2.05
N THR A 431 16.41 31.10 -0.91
CA THR A 431 17.87 31.03 -0.77
C THR A 431 18.25 30.31 0.52
N GLU A 432 19.48 29.77 0.54
CA GLU A 432 20.07 29.12 1.71
C GLU A 432 20.15 30.09 2.92
N GLU A 433 20.46 31.36 2.66
CA GLU A 433 20.50 32.43 3.70
C GLU A 433 19.12 32.64 4.36
N GLN A 434 18.04 32.65 3.58
CA GLN A 434 16.68 32.75 4.10
C GLN A 434 16.28 31.51 4.91
N ARG A 435 16.73 30.33 4.49
CA ARG A 435 16.55 29.07 5.21
C ARG A 435 17.25 29.12 6.57
N ASP A 436 18.51 29.55 6.60
CA ASP A 436 19.28 29.67 7.83
C ASP A 436 18.66 30.68 8.80
N ARG A 437 18.16 31.80 8.29
CA ARG A 437 17.41 32.80 9.10
C ARG A 437 16.15 32.20 9.70
N LEU A 438 15.37 31.39 8.94
CA LEU A 438 14.19 30.73 9.45
C LEU A 438 14.56 29.70 10.53
N VAL A 439 15.60 28.92 10.33
CA VAL A 439 16.12 27.96 11.33
C VAL A 439 16.61 28.68 12.59
N ALA A 440 17.35 29.79 12.43
CA ALA A 440 17.82 30.58 13.54
C ALA A 440 16.65 31.21 14.35
N TYR A 441 15.64 31.72 13.64
CA TYR A 441 14.43 32.24 14.28
C TYR A 441 13.69 31.13 15.06
N LEU A 442 13.48 29.97 14.45
CA LEU A 442 12.83 28.83 15.10
C LEU A 442 13.58 28.39 16.36
N ARG A 443 14.91 28.40 16.33
CA ARG A 443 15.76 28.14 17.51
C ARG A 443 15.58 29.20 18.60
N SER A 444 15.47 30.47 18.23
CA SER A 444 15.35 31.57 19.19
C SER A 444 14.05 31.52 19.98
N ILE A 445 12.98 30.94 19.41
CA ILE A 445 11.68 30.74 20.07
C ILE A 445 11.56 29.41 20.80
N GLY A 446 12.69 28.73 21.09
CA GLY A 446 12.74 27.48 21.85
C GLY A 446 12.55 26.23 21.03
N PHE A 447 12.59 26.33 19.70
CA PHE A 447 12.57 25.17 18.85
C PHE A 447 13.87 24.37 18.98
N ASN A 448 13.73 23.10 19.35
CA ASN A 448 14.86 22.19 19.30
C ASN A 448 14.91 21.53 17.91
N PRO A 449 15.90 21.86 17.05
CA PRO A 449 16.00 21.30 15.71
C PRO A 449 16.15 19.78 15.70
N THR A 450 16.54 19.18 16.82
CA THR A 450 16.66 17.73 16.97
C THR A 450 15.33 17.01 17.23
N THR A 451 14.22 17.74 17.40
CA THR A 451 12.87 17.18 17.60
C THR A 451 11.93 17.42 16.42
N GLY A 452 12.41 18.01 15.33
CA GLY A 452 11.63 18.35 14.14
C GLY A 452 11.73 17.30 13.06
N TYR A 453 10.81 17.41 12.09
CA TYR A 453 10.87 16.68 10.85
C TYR A 453 11.39 17.58 9.74
N CYS A 454 12.39 17.12 8.99
CA CYS A 454 12.86 17.80 7.81
C CYS A 454 12.46 16.97 6.58
N PHE A 455 11.92 17.62 5.56
CA PHE A 455 11.57 16.97 4.31
C PHE A 455 12.29 17.65 3.16
N GLU A 456 13.08 16.87 2.43
CA GLU A 456 13.74 17.27 1.19
C GLU A 456 13.22 16.43 0.03
N GLU A 457 13.34 16.88 -1.18
CA GLU A 457 13.06 16.05 -2.36
C GLU A 457 14.21 15.06 -2.57
N ALA A 458 13.88 13.77 -2.75
CA ALA A 458 14.85 12.69 -2.94
C ALA A 458 15.29 12.54 -4.40
#